data_00da4b074e74874ed7926c078bf873d3
#
_entry.id   00da4b074e74874ed7926c078bf873d3
#
_cell.length_a   1.000
_cell.length_b   1.000
_cell.length_c   1.000
_cell.angle_alpha   90.00
_cell.angle_beta   90.00
_cell.angle_gamma   90.00
#
_symmetry.space_group_name_H-M   'P 1'
#
loop_
_entity.id
_entity.type
_entity.pdbx_description
1 polymer ?
#
loop_
_entity_poly.entity_id
_entity_poly.type
_entity_poly.pdbx_seq_one_letter_code
_entity_poly.pdbx_strand_id
1 'polypeptide(L)'
;MQKQNSTEFDKPYPLQMRFRRWGLPAAAVTFAVLVMLVGFGGTGLVERIYLNLAEGRAQTIVVALEKDATKPWHQLVSGVPTAQVYNGPGGEELMRTLNGEVRELGLERLKIYNDQGIIVFSTESAQIGKPDRSPAFLHAIGVGGKTVVRKPQPDGTSLYELYVPLQVVGGEHKAVIELYEATGRLDSVLFSTLLPAIAVPGL
;
A
#
# COMPACT_ATOMS: atom_id res chain seq x y z
N MET A 1 -45.05 64.31 -34.47
CA MET A 1 -44.95 62.90 -34.77
C MET A 1 -43.47 62.52 -34.70
N GLN A 2 -43.02 61.99 -33.54
CA GLN A 2 -41.64 61.57 -33.29
C GLN A 2 -41.58 60.05 -33.42
N LYS A 3 -40.87 59.55 -34.42
CA LYS A 3 -40.52 58.12 -34.58
C LYS A 3 -39.40 57.82 -33.61
N GLN A 4 -39.71 57.14 -32.54
CA GLN A 4 -38.73 56.52 -31.63
C GLN A 4 -38.03 55.37 -32.32
N ASN A 5 -36.76 55.54 -32.57
CA ASN A 5 -35.84 54.43 -33.02
C ASN A 5 -35.59 53.42 -31.87
N SER A 6 -36.30 52.33 -31.88
CA SER A 6 -36.17 51.24 -30.94
C SER A 6 -35.48 50.01 -31.63
N THR A 7 -34.20 50.15 -31.99
CA THR A 7 -33.49 49.04 -32.63
C THR A 7 -32.00 48.95 -32.25
N GLU A 8 -31.62 49.24 -31.02
CA GLU A 8 -30.20 49.16 -30.62
C GLU A 8 -29.89 48.17 -29.49
N PHE A 9 -30.86 47.40 -29.02
CA PHE A 9 -30.69 46.50 -27.89
C PHE A 9 -30.63 44.99 -28.22
N ASP A 10 -30.64 44.60 -29.49
CA ASP A 10 -30.76 43.22 -29.88
C ASP A 10 -29.50 42.61 -30.54
N LYS A 11 -28.31 43.13 -30.19
CA LYS A 11 -27.07 42.45 -30.57
C LYS A 11 -26.70 41.46 -29.46
N PRO A 12 -26.74 40.15 -29.74
CA PRO A 12 -26.33 39.15 -28.73
C PRO A 12 -24.91 39.44 -28.28
N TYR A 13 -24.75 39.56 -26.97
CA TYR A 13 -23.48 39.91 -26.32
C TYR A 13 -22.37 38.97 -26.79
N PRO A 14 -21.24 39.50 -27.28
CA PRO A 14 -20.16 38.67 -27.86
C PRO A 14 -19.49 37.71 -26.85
N LEU A 15 -19.85 37.80 -25.57
CA LEU A 15 -19.41 36.92 -24.49
C LEU A 15 -19.82 35.46 -24.69
N GLN A 16 -21.04 35.17 -25.16
CA GLN A 16 -21.48 33.78 -25.39
C GLN A 16 -20.67 33.11 -26.50
N MET A 17 -20.35 33.86 -27.58
CA MET A 17 -19.57 33.33 -28.70
C MET A 17 -18.09 33.10 -28.31
N ARG A 18 -17.50 33.99 -27.51
CA ARG A 18 -16.15 33.86 -26.96
C ARG A 18 -16.06 32.72 -25.95
N PHE A 19 -17.05 32.59 -25.04
CA PHE A 19 -17.11 31.48 -24.08
C PHE A 19 -17.24 30.14 -24.79
N ARG A 20 -18.09 30.04 -25.79
CA ARG A 20 -18.29 28.80 -26.56
C ARG A 20 -17.05 28.43 -27.38
N ARG A 21 -16.30 29.42 -27.88
CA ARG A 21 -15.13 29.20 -28.73
C ARG A 21 -13.84 28.94 -27.96
N TRP A 22 -13.67 29.47 -26.76
CA TRP A 22 -12.46 29.39 -25.96
C TRP A 22 -12.68 28.84 -24.56
N GLY A 23 -13.78 29.14 -23.90
CA GLY A 23 -14.08 28.72 -22.56
C GLY A 23 -14.39 27.22 -22.46
N LEU A 24 -15.23 26.69 -23.36
CA LEU A 24 -15.57 25.27 -23.40
C LEU A 24 -14.36 24.38 -23.72
N PRO A 25 -13.55 24.66 -24.74
CA PRO A 25 -12.32 23.85 -24.98
C PRO A 25 -11.32 23.96 -23.83
N ALA A 26 -11.14 25.14 -23.24
CA ALA A 26 -10.25 25.32 -22.09
C ALA A 26 -10.74 24.51 -20.88
N ALA A 27 -12.03 24.54 -20.58
CA ALA A 27 -12.62 23.74 -19.50
C ALA A 27 -12.47 22.22 -19.76
N ALA A 28 -12.69 21.77 -21.01
CA ALA A 28 -12.50 20.36 -21.39
C ALA A 28 -11.04 19.92 -21.26
N VAL A 29 -10.08 20.76 -21.66
CA VAL A 29 -8.64 20.47 -21.50
C VAL A 29 -8.26 20.42 -20.01
N THR A 30 -8.73 21.39 -19.21
CA THR A 30 -8.48 21.40 -17.76
C THR A 30 -9.05 20.15 -17.09
N PHE A 31 -10.26 19.75 -17.46
CA PHE A 31 -10.88 18.52 -16.96
C PHE A 31 -10.11 17.28 -17.37
N ALA A 32 -9.68 17.18 -18.63
CA ALA A 32 -8.85 16.06 -19.10
C ALA A 32 -7.51 15.98 -18.36
N VAL A 33 -6.85 17.12 -18.12
CA VAL A 33 -5.61 17.19 -17.33
C VAL A 33 -5.84 16.76 -15.89
N LEU A 34 -6.93 17.18 -15.25
CA LEU A 34 -7.30 16.75 -13.90
C LEU A 34 -7.55 15.24 -13.84
N VAL A 35 -8.29 14.68 -14.80
CA VAL A 35 -8.52 13.23 -14.89
C VAL A 35 -7.21 12.47 -15.08
N MET A 36 -6.30 12.97 -15.92
CA MET A 36 -4.96 12.39 -16.07
C MET A 36 -4.15 12.46 -14.77
N LEU A 37 -4.11 13.61 -14.11
CA LEU A 37 -3.39 13.78 -12.85
C LEU A 37 -3.91 12.86 -11.76
N VAL A 38 -5.23 12.69 -11.65
CA VAL A 38 -5.86 11.77 -10.68
C VAL A 38 -5.59 10.31 -11.08
N GLY A 39 -5.68 9.96 -12.37
CA GLY A 39 -5.44 8.60 -12.87
C GLY A 39 -3.97 8.16 -12.72
N PHE A 40 -3.02 9.00 -13.10
CA PHE A 40 -1.59 8.68 -13.01
C PHE A 40 -0.98 8.94 -11.63
N GLY A 41 -1.46 9.97 -10.90
CA GLY A 41 -0.98 10.29 -9.55
C GLY A 41 -1.56 9.38 -8.47
N GLY A 42 -2.76 8.83 -8.68
CA GLY A 42 -3.49 8.04 -7.69
C GLY A 42 -2.80 6.72 -7.33
N THR A 43 -2.22 6.02 -8.31
CA THR A 43 -1.55 4.73 -8.07
C THR A 43 -0.33 4.88 -7.16
N GLY A 44 0.53 5.86 -7.38
CA GLY A 44 1.70 6.10 -6.55
C GLY A 44 1.36 6.57 -5.13
N LEU A 45 0.25 7.29 -4.95
CA LEU A 45 -0.23 7.69 -3.64
C LEU A 45 -0.75 6.49 -2.84
N VAL A 46 -1.55 5.64 -3.49
CA VAL A 46 -2.08 4.41 -2.89
C VAL A 46 -0.96 3.49 -2.43
N GLU A 47 0.04 3.25 -3.29
CA GLU A 47 1.20 2.44 -2.94
C GLU A 47 1.97 2.99 -1.72
N ARG A 48 2.17 4.30 -1.63
CA ARG A 48 2.81 4.94 -0.47
C ARG A 48 2.00 4.77 0.81
N ILE A 49 0.68 4.89 0.74
CA ILE A 49 -0.20 4.68 1.89
C ILE A 49 -0.07 3.23 2.38
N TYR A 50 -0.12 2.25 1.48
CA TYR A 50 0.05 0.84 1.84
C TYR A 50 1.44 0.56 2.42
N LEU A 51 2.50 1.11 1.84
CA LEU A 51 3.85 0.96 2.37
C LEU A 51 4.01 1.54 3.77
N ASN A 52 3.44 2.72 4.03
CA ASN A 52 3.48 3.31 5.37
C ASN A 52 2.67 2.50 6.40
N LEU A 53 1.51 1.99 5.99
CA LEU A 53 0.69 1.11 6.83
C LEU A 53 1.43 -0.19 7.14
N ALA A 54 2.04 -0.80 6.12
CA ALA A 54 2.82 -2.03 6.27
C ALA A 54 4.03 -1.83 7.20
N GLU A 55 4.73 -0.69 7.09
CA GLU A 55 5.82 -0.34 7.98
C GLU A 55 5.36 -0.22 9.43
N GLY A 56 4.25 0.49 9.68
CA GLY A 56 3.69 0.61 11.02
C GLY A 56 3.33 -0.76 11.61
N ARG A 57 2.70 -1.64 10.84
CA ARG A 57 2.38 -3.01 11.26
C ARG A 57 3.62 -3.85 11.51
N ALA A 58 4.61 -3.78 10.62
CA ALA A 58 5.87 -4.49 10.79
C ALA A 58 6.60 -4.06 12.06
N GLN A 59 6.64 -2.74 12.34
CA GLN A 59 7.21 -2.21 13.58
C GLN A 59 6.46 -2.68 14.82
N THR A 60 5.12 -2.72 14.79
CA THR A 60 4.30 -3.24 15.90
C THR A 60 4.67 -4.68 16.21
N ILE A 61 4.77 -5.53 15.19
CA ILE A 61 5.17 -6.94 15.34
C ILE A 61 6.57 -7.02 15.98
N VAL A 62 7.54 -6.25 15.48
CA VAL A 62 8.91 -6.29 16.03
C VAL A 62 8.96 -5.84 17.48
N VAL A 63 8.25 -4.76 17.82
CA VAL A 63 8.19 -4.27 19.21
C VAL A 63 7.61 -5.31 20.14
N ALA A 64 6.54 -6.01 19.72
CA ALA A 64 5.97 -7.11 20.52
C ALA A 64 6.97 -8.27 20.69
N LEU A 65 7.66 -8.66 19.61
CA LEU A 65 8.66 -9.73 19.63
C LEU A 65 9.88 -9.38 20.50
N GLU A 66 10.36 -8.14 20.41
CA GLU A 66 11.48 -7.66 21.23
C GLU A 66 11.09 -7.59 22.71
N LYS A 67 9.82 -7.33 23.02
CA LYS A 67 9.34 -7.28 24.39
C LYS A 67 9.12 -8.68 24.99
N ASP A 68 8.42 -9.54 24.24
CA ASP A 68 7.87 -10.77 24.82
C ASP A 68 8.72 -12.01 24.47
N ALA A 69 9.48 -11.99 23.37
CA ALA A 69 10.22 -13.14 22.87
C ALA A 69 11.60 -12.75 22.31
N THR A 70 12.32 -11.82 22.92
CA THR A 70 13.60 -11.25 22.44
C THR A 70 14.59 -12.32 21.99
N LYS A 71 14.94 -13.25 22.89
CA LYS A 71 15.97 -14.27 22.60
C LYS A 71 15.61 -15.19 21.46
N PRO A 72 14.44 -15.87 21.45
CA PRO A 72 14.06 -16.73 20.32
C PRO A 72 13.82 -15.94 19.03
N TRP A 73 13.37 -14.68 19.10
CA TRP A 73 13.27 -13.81 17.95
C TRP A 73 14.65 -13.57 17.28
N HIS A 74 15.65 -13.17 18.06
CA HIS A 74 16.99 -12.95 17.54
C HIS A 74 17.60 -14.24 16.95
N GLN A 75 17.38 -15.39 17.59
CA GLN A 75 17.82 -16.68 17.06
C GLN A 75 17.15 -17.01 15.71
N LEU A 76 15.85 -16.70 15.59
CA LEU A 76 15.09 -16.96 14.38
C LEU A 76 15.62 -16.18 13.18
N VAL A 77 15.90 -14.89 13.37
CA VAL A 77 16.37 -14.01 12.29
C VAL A 77 17.86 -14.17 11.99
N SER A 78 18.66 -14.66 12.94
CA SER A 78 20.10 -14.92 12.76
C SER A 78 20.42 -16.24 12.03
N GLY A 79 19.39 -16.94 11.54
CA GLY A 79 19.58 -18.16 10.75
C GLY A 79 19.71 -19.45 11.56
N VAL A 80 19.42 -19.42 12.88
CA VAL A 80 19.27 -20.66 13.65
C VAL A 80 18.11 -21.46 13.04
N PRO A 81 18.25 -22.80 12.85
CA PRO A 81 17.20 -23.62 12.26
C PRO A 81 15.85 -23.41 12.95
N THR A 82 14.82 -23.09 12.18
CA THR A 82 13.48 -22.70 12.66
C THR A 82 12.89 -23.74 13.62
N ALA A 83 13.06 -25.03 13.31
CA ALA A 83 12.61 -26.13 14.17
C ALA A 83 13.32 -26.13 15.54
N GLN A 84 14.59 -25.76 15.60
CA GLN A 84 15.33 -25.66 16.85
C GLN A 84 14.84 -24.48 17.70
N VAL A 85 14.52 -23.34 17.08
CA VAL A 85 13.99 -22.17 17.79
C VAL A 85 12.60 -22.47 18.32
N TYR A 86 11.71 -23.03 17.51
CA TYR A 86 10.33 -23.31 17.90
C TYR A 86 10.20 -24.37 19.00
N ASN A 87 11.06 -25.38 18.97
CA ASN A 87 11.08 -26.42 20.00
C ASN A 87 12.00 -26.08 21.19
N GLY A 88 12.70 -24.95 21.12
CA GLY A 88 13.61 -24.47 22.14
C GLY A 88 12.95 -23.61 23.21
N PRO A 89 13.76 -23.17 24.22
CA PRO A 89 13.27 -22.28 25.27
C PRO A 89 12.72 -20.95 24.69
N GLY A 90 11.46 -20.62 25.03
CA GLY A 90 10.78 -19.42 24.55
C GLY A 90 10.15 -19.54 23.16
N GLY A 91 10.27 -20.67 22.48
CA GLY A 91 9.68 -20.89 21.15
C GLY A 91 8.15 -20.82 21.18
N GLU A 92 7.52 -21.36 22.23
CA GLU A 92 6.07 -21.27 22.41
C GLU A 92 5.60 -19.80 22.59
N GLU A 93 6.35 -19.00 23.36
CA GLU A 93 6.07 -17.57 23.54
C GLU A 93 6.20 -16.80 22.23
N LEU A 94 7.28 -17.07 21.47
CA LEU A 94 7.50 -16.50 20.14
C LEU A 94 6.30 -16.77 19.21
N MET A 95 5.84 -18.02 19.17
CA MET A 95 4.70 -18.40 18.31
C MET A 95 3.38 -17.79 18.80
N ARG A 96 3.21 -17.67 20.10
CA ARG A 96 2.04 -17.02 20.70
C ARG A 96 1.99 -15.56 20.32
N THR A 97 3.10 -14.84 20.47
CA THR A 97 3.22 -13.42 20.12
C THR A 97 2.97 -13.22 18.63
N LEU A 98 3.65 -13.98 17.75
CA LEU A 98 3.44 -13.88 16.29
C LEU A 98 1.99 -14.11 15.88
N ASN A 99 1.37 -15.17 16.38
CA ASN A 99 -0.03 -15.48 16.07
C ASN A 99 -1.01 -14.45 16.69
N GLY A 100 -0.65 -13.86 17.84
CA GLY A 100 -1.38 -12.78 18.47
C GLY A 100 -1.41 -11.55 17.59
N GLU A 101 -0.23 -11.08 17.15
CA GLU A 101 -0.08 -9.91 16.28
C GLU A 101 -0.80 -10.09 14.94
N VAL A 102 -0.69 -11.28 14.33
CA VAL A 102 -1.42 -11.59 13.07
C VAL A 102 -2.92 -11.38 13.25
N ARG A 103 -3.49 -11.82 14.38
CA ARG A 103 -4.94 -11.66 14.66
C ARG A 103 -5.31 -10.23 15.00
N GLU A 104 -4.53 -9.55 15.86
CA GLU A 104 -4.81 -8.18 16.30
C GLU A 104 -4.73 -7.18 15.15
N LEU A 105 -3.76 -7.36 14.26
CA LEU A 105 -3.59 -6.53 13.07
C LEU A 105 -4.52 -6.93 11.91
N GLY A 106 -5.27 -8.04 12.04
CA GLY A 106 -6.17 -8.54 11.01
C GLY A 106 -5.46 -8.93 9.71
N LEU A 107 -4.25 -9.50 9.84
CA LEU A 107 -3.44 -9.88 8.68
C LEU A 107 -3.94 -11.20 8.09
N GLU A 108 -4.26 -11.21 6.81
CA GLU A 108 -4.62 -12.44 6.09
C GLU A 108 -3.38 -13.30 5.84
N ARG A 109 -2.28 -12.65 5.46
CA ARG A 109 -1.01 -13.29 5.17
C ARG A 109 0.15 -12.48 5.72
N LEU A 110 1.08 -13.19 6.34
CA LEU A 110 2.34 -12.66 6.84
C LEU A 110 3.44 -13.69 6.57
N LYS A 111 4.60 -13.22 6.09
CA LYS A 111 5.84 -13.97 6.09
C LYS A 111 6.95 -13.15 6.71
N ILE A 112 7.86 -13.82 7.38
CA ILE A 112 9.08 -13.24 7.92
C ILE A 112 10.26 -14.02 7.35
N TYR A 113 11.24 -13.29 6.86
CA TYR A 113 12.47 -13.82 6.28
C TYR A 113 13.65 -13.44 7.16
N ASN A 114 14.58 -14.36 7.31
CA ASN A 114 15.89 -14.06 7.89
C ASN A 114 16.82 -13.38 6.87
N ASP A 115 18.03 -13.06 7.29
CA ASP A 115 19.07 -12.43 6.46
C ASP A 115 19.54 -13.32 5.28
N GLN A 116 19.30 -14.61 5.34
CA GLN A 116 19.60 -15.57 4.26
C GLN A 116 18.46 -15.72 3.23
N GLY A 117 17.33 -15.06 3.46
CA GLY A 117 16.15 -15.15 2.61
C GLY A 117 15.32 -16.41 2.81
N ILE A 118 15.47 -17.05 3.96
CA ILE A 118 14.66 -18.20 4.33
C ILE A 118 13.42 -17.72 5.06
N ILE A 119 12.25 -18.24 4.69
CA ILE A 119 11.00 -17.97 5.39
C ILE A 119 11.08 -18.67 6.76
N VAL A 120 11.18 -17.86 7.81
CA VAL A 120 11.28 -18.34 9.19
C VAL A 120 9.94 -18.36 9.91
N PHE A 121 8.98 -17.57 9.45
CA PHE A 121 7.58 -17.60 9.85
C PHE A 121 6.67 -17.36 8.66
N SER A 122 5.52 -18.03 8.64
CA SER A 122 4.46 -17.80 7.67
C SER A 122 3.12 -18.21 8.26
N THR A 123 2.08 -17.44 7.97
CA THR A 123 0.67 -17.84 8.22
C THR A 123 0.30 -19.09 7.41
N GLU A 124 1.03 -19.37 6.32
CA GLU A 124 0.96 -20.62 5.57
C GLU A 124 2.16 -21.52 5.97
N SER A 125 1.98 -22.39 6.95
CA SER A 125 3.05 -23.19 7.53
C SER A 125 3.87 -24.00 6.50
N ALA A 126 3.25 -24.42 5.39
CA ALA A 126 3.93 -25.13 4.29
C ALA A 126 4.99 -24.28 3.55
N GLN A 127 5.07 -22.97 3.81
CA GLN A 127 6.09 -22.08 3.25
C GLN A 127 7.34 -21.99 4.13
N ILE A 128 7.25 -22.31 5.42
CA ILE A 128 8.37 -22.18 6.35
C ILE A 128 9.53 -23.06 5.89
N GLY A 129 10.75 -22.51 5.95
CA GLY A 129 11.98 -23.15 5.51
C GLY A 129 12.28 -23.00 4.01
N LYS A 130 11.36 -22.46 3.21
CA LYS A 130 11.61 -22.21 1.78
C LYS A 130 12.39 -20.89 1.58
N PRO A 131 13.34 -20.87 0.63
CA PRO A 131 14.02 -19.65 0.26
C PRO A 131 13.12 -18.79 -0.67
N ASP A 132 13.18 -17.47 -0.51
CA ASP A 132 12.70 -16.52 -1.49
C ASP A 132 13.89 -15.80 -2.16
N ARG A 133 13.84 -15.78 -3.49
CA ARG A 133 14.83 -15.08 -4.33
C ARG A 133 14.16 -14.14 -5.31
N SER A 134 12.95 -13.69 -4.98
CA SER A 134 12.23 -12.73 -5.82
C SER A 134 13.02 -11.41 -5.91
N PRO A 135 12.96 -10.70 -7.04
CA PRO A 135 13.60 -9.38 -7.17
C PRO A 135 13.16 -8.40 -6.09
N ALA A 136 11.90 -8.46 -5.66
CA ALA A 136 11.36 -7.60 -4.62
C ALA A 136 11.99 -7.87 -3.25
N PHE A 137 12.13 -9.15 -2.86
CA PHE A 137 12.83 -9.55 -1.66
C PHE A 137 14.31 -9.13 -1.70
N LEU A 138 15.00 -9.42 -2.81
CA LEU A 138 16.43 -9.08 -2.97
C LEU A 138 16.67 -7.57 -2.90
N HIS A 139 15.76 -6.76 -3.44
CA HIS A 139 15.81 -5.31 -3.30
C HIS A 139 15.62 -4.88 -1.84
N ALA A 140 14.61 -5.44 -1.14
CA ALA A 140 14.34 -5.10 0.24
C ALA A 140 15.52 -5.43 1.17
N ILE A 141 16.10 -6.62 1.06
CA ILE A 141 17.22 -7.05 1.93
C ILE A 141 18.55 -6.38 1.56
N GLY A 142 18.82 -6.17 0.27
CA GLY A 142 20.10 -5.64 -0.22
C GLY A 142 20.22 -4.13 -0.05
N VAL A 143 19.21 -3.39 -0.51
CA VAL A 143 19.23 -1.91 -0.49
C VAL A 143 18.58 -1.36 0.79
N GLY A 144 17.83 -2.17 1.53
CA GLY A 144 17.09 -1.73 2.71
C GLY A 144 15.86 -0.89 2.34
N GLY A 145 15.39 -0.99 1.09
CA GLY A 145 14.26 -0.23 0.56
C GLY A 145 12.94 -0.99 0.71
N LYS A 146 11.90 -0.31 1.17
CA LYS A 146 10.54 -0.85 1.12
C LYS A 146 10.12 -1.07 -0.32
N THR A 147 9.50 -2.22 -0.61
CA THR A 147 9.09 -2.59 -1.96
C THR A 147 7.65 -3.05 -1.98
N VAL A 148 6.90 -2.65 -2.99
CA VAL A 148 5.55 -3.12 -3.25
C VAL A 148 5.50 -3.84 -4.59
N VAL A 149 4.81 -4.98 -4.60
CA VAL A 149 4.52 -5.73 -5.82
C VAL A 149 3.01 -5.90 -5.92
N ARG A 150 2.44 -5.42 -7.01
CA ARG A 150 1.01 -5.62 -7.29
C ARG A 150 0.82 -6.89 -8.08
N LYS A 151 0.01 -7.81 -7.57
CA LYS A 151 -0.36 -9.04 -8.25
C LYS A 151 -1.85 -9.04 -8.59
N PRO A 152 -2.22 -9.18 -9.88
CA PRO A 152 -3.61 -9.34 -10.25
C PRO A 152 -4.14 -10.69 -9.73
N GLN A 153 -5.37 -10.69 -9.21
CA GLN A 153 -6.07 -11.88 -8.76
C GLN A 153 -7.06 -12.36 -9.84
N PRO A 154 -7.43 -13.65 -9.85
CA PRO A 154 -8.37 -14.19 -10.83
C PRO A 154 -9.76 -13.56 -10.79
N ASP A 155 -10.16 -12.99 -9.66
CA ASP A 155 -11.45 -12.30 -9.46
C ASP A 155 -11.43 -10.84 -9.95
N GLY A 156 -10.34 -10.39 -10.59
CA GLY A 156 -10.16 -9.02 -11.07
C GLY A 156 -9.69 -8.03 -10.01
N THR A 157 -9.57 -8.44 -8.75
CA THR A 157 -8.95 -7.62 -7.71
C THR A 157 -7.43 -7.63 -7.85
N SER A 158 -6.74 -6.83 -7.06
CA SER A 158 -5.29 -6.88 -6.96
C SER A 158 -4.88 -7.14 -5.51
N LEU A 159 -3.77 -7.83 -5.36
CA LEU A 159 -3.12 -8.06 -4.08
C LEU A 159 -1.80 -7.31 -4.07
N TYR A 160 -1.55 -6.53 -3.04
CA TYR A 160 -0.24 -5.94 -2.80
C TYR A 160 0.58 -6.84 -1.89
N GLU A 161 1.78 -7.20 -2.34
CA GLU A 161 2.84 -7.80 -1.53
C GLU A 161 3.79 -6.68 -1.11
N LEU A 162 3.91 -6.46 0.18
CA LEU A 162 4.61 -5.33 0.77
C LEU A 162 5.81 -5.87 1.55
N TYR A 163 7.02 -5.63 1.05
CA TYR A 163 8.27 -6.04 1.67
C TYR A 163 8.84 -4.92 2.50
N VAL A 164 8.90 -5.11 3.80
CA VAL A 164 9.42 -4.14 4.76
C VAL A 164 10.70 -4.67 5.38
N PRO A 165 11.87 -4.11 5.04
CA PRO A 165 13.12 -4.47 5.68
C PRO A 165 13.16 -3.96 7.11
N LEU A 166 13.70 -4.77 8.01
CA LEU A 166 13.86 -4.47 9.41
C LEU A 166 15.33 -4.62 9.81
N GLN A 167 15.80 -3.70 10.63
CA GLN A 167 17.01 -3.89 11.41
C GLN A 167 16.63 -4.41 12.78
N VAL A 168 17.11 -5.60 13.12
CA VAL A 168 16.92 -6.16 14.46
C VAL A 168 17.81 -5.41 15.44
N VAL A 169 17.34 -5.18 16.65
CA VAL A 169 18.08 -4.47 17.69
C VAL A 169 19.42 -5.14 17.93
N GLY A 170 20.51 -4.34 17.84
CA GLY A 170 21.90 -4.84 17.84
C GLY A 170 22.60 -4.71 16.49
N GLY A 171 21.86 -4.47 15.39
CA GLY A 171 22.41 -4.06 14.08
C GLY A 171 23.09 -5.15 13.23
N GLU A 172 23.27 -6.35 13.76
CA GLU A 172 24.00 -7.42 13.09
C GLU A 172 23.14 -8.22 12.10
N HIS A 173 21.83 -8.29 12.33
CA HIS A 173 20.92 -9.11 11.51
C HIS A 173 19.86 -8.23 10.86
N LYS A 174 19.53 -8.60 9.62
CA LYS A 174 18.42 -8.02 8.85
C LYS A 174 17.31 -9.04 8.73
N ALA A 175 16.09 -8.58 8.84
CA ALA A 175 14.92 -9.38 8.54
C ALA A 175 14.06 -8.65 7.49
N VAL A 176 13.19 -9.36 6.81
CA VAL A 176 12.18 -8.75 5.95
C VAL A 176 10.83 -9.30 6.36
N ILE A 177 9.88 -8.41 6.57
CA ILE A 177 8.46 -8.78 6.74
C ILE A 177 7.76 -8.56 5.41
N GLU A 178 7.08 -9.59 4.92
CA GLU A 178 6.18 -9.52 3.77
C GLU A 178 4.74 -9.57 4.26
N LEU A 179 4.01 -8.49 3.99
CA LEU A 179 2.61 -8.33 4.31
C LEU A 179 1.76 -8.38 3.04
N TYR A 180 0.56 -8.91 3.15
CA TYR A 180 -0.38 -9.01 2.03
C TYR A 180 -1.61 -8.16 2.30
N GLU A 181 -1.93 -7.26 1.37
CA GLU A 181 -3.08 -6.37 1.45
C GLU A 181 -3.95 -6.47 0.19
N ALA A 182 -5.22 -6.81 0.37
CA ALA A 182 -6.18 -6.79 -0.73
C ALA A 182 -6.58 -5.34 -1.08
N THR A 183 -6.55 -5.00 -2.37
CA THR A 183 -6.85 -3.62 -2.83
C THR A 183 -8.31 -3.23 -2.67
N GLY A 184 -9.22 -4.18 -2.59
CA GLY A 184 -10.66 -3.94 -2.62
C GLY A 184 -11.22 -3.05 -1.50
N ARG A 185 -10.53 -2.95 -0.36
CA ARG A 185 -10.96 -2.10 0.77
C ARG A 185 -10.69 -0.61 0.55
N LEU A 186 -9.53 -0.25 0.03
CA LEU A 186 -9.16 1.16 -0.18
C LEU A 186 -9.68 1.69 -1.51
N ASP A 187 -9.68 0.88 -2.55
CA ASP A 187 -10.27 1.26 -3.83
C ASP A 187 -11.76 1.60 -3.67
N SER A 188 -12.52 0.80 -2.92
CA SER A 188 -13.93 1.09 -2.65
C SER A 188 -14.14 2.38 -1.85
N VAL A 189 -13.29 2.66 -0.85
CA VAL A 189 -13.36 3.89 -0.04
C VAL A 189 -12.95 5.11 -0.87
N LEU A 190 -11.91 5.02 -1.66
CA LEU A 190 -11.46 6.11 -2.54
C LEU A 190 -12.49 6.40 -3.62
N PHE A 191 -13.04 5.40 -4.28
CA PHE A 191 -14.08 5.58 -5.29
C PHE A 191 -15.38 6.11 -4.68
N SER A 192 -15.81 5.62 -3.52
CA SER A 192 -17.03 6.10 -2.86
C SER A 192 -16.91 7.54 -2.34
N THR A 193 -15.69 8.00 -2.05
CA THR A 193 -15.44 9.35 -1.50
C THR A 193 -15.08 10.35 -2.61
N LEU A 194 -14.33 9.94 -3.62
CA LEU A 194 -13.86 10.84 -4.68
C LEU A 194 -14.88 11.02 -5.81
N LEU A 195 -15.63 9.99 -6.17
CA LEU A 195 -16.65 10.07 -7.24
C LEU A 195 -17.75 11.11 -6.94
N PRO A 196 -18.35 11.17 -5.75
CA PRO A 196 -19.30 12.22 -5.40
C PRO A 196 -18.69 13.63 -5.41
N ALA A 197 -17.44 13.77 -4.95
CA ALA A 197 -16.77 15.07 -4.91
C ALA A 197 -16.47 15.64 -6.31
N ILE A 198 -16.32 14.78 -7.31
CA ILE A 198 -16.10 15.17 -8.71
C ILE A 198 -17.44 15.41 -9.44
N ALA A 199 -18.50 14.71 -9.05
CA ALA A 199 -19.81 14.80 -9.70
C ALA A 199 -20.65 16.02 -9.26
N VAL A 200 -20.43 16.56 -8.05
CA VAL A 200 -21.20 17.68 -7.47
C VAL A 200 -20.97 19.03 -8.16
N PRO A 201 -19.80 19.39 -8.74
CA PRO A 201 -19.65 20.67 -9.43
C PRO A 201 -20.35 20.78 -10.80
N GLY A 202 -21.00 19.73 -11.28
CA GLY A 202 -21.63 19.65 -12.60
C GLY A 202 -23.17 19.82 -12.63
N LEU A 203 -23.80 20.07 -11.46
CA LEU A 203 -25.21 20.43 -11.31
C LEU A 203 -25.32 21.90 -10.92
#